data_ff811af5e7ea43bdf21aaa3c2d4f5110
#
_entry.id   ff811af5e7ea43bdf21aaa3c2d4f5110
#
_cell.length_a   1.000
_cell.length_b   1.000
_cell.length_c   1.000
_cell.angle_alpha   90.00
_cell.angle_beta   90.00
_cell.angle_gamma   90.00
#
_symmetry.space_group_name_H-M   'P 1'
#
loop_
_entity.id
_entity.type
_entity.pdbx_description
1 polymer ?
#
loop_
_entity_poly.entity_id
_entity_poly.type
_entity_poly.pdbx_seq_one_letter_code
_entity_poly.pdbx_strand_id
1 'polypeptide(L)'
;MKKEGSLLLSEYATEVAATDVLGSTDFNPVLQGLYGEVGGIMATAKKHVREKSAYPGFRLAAEEEFGDTLWYLAAICRRMQIPLEEIFAEAANHGNFKNVGAASDIATGVLAYIAIPVAPSISLDATLVRLGQAAAALLGNKPERADLVAFARAYLDAIHAAKLA
;
A
#
# COMPACT_ATOMS: atom_id res chain seq x y z
N MET A 1 -7.62 6.65 -21.73
CA MET A 1 -8.43 7.85 -21.39
C MET A 1 -8.43 7.97 -19.87
N LYS A 2 -7.81 9.03 -19.30
CA LYS A 2 -7.73 9.25 -17.86
C LYS A 2 -9.15 9.49 -17.31
N LYS A 3 -9.57 8.74 -16.30
CA LYS A 3 -10.85 8.99 -15.64
C LYS A 3 -10.73 10.28 -14.84
N GLU A 4 -11.69 11.18 -14.97
CA GLU A 4 -11.71 12.45 -14.24
C GLU A 4 -11.61 12.16 -12.74
N GLY A 5 -10.62 12.75 -12.04
CA GLY A 5 -10.34 12.49 -10.62
C GLY A 5 -9.36 11.34 -10.32
N SER A 6 -8.75 10.68 -11.33
CA SER A 6 -7.74 9.65 -11.12
C SER A 6 -6.32 10.24 -11.12
N LEU A 7 -5.53 9.90 -10.09
CA LEU A 7 -4.12 10.26 -9.97
C LEU A 7 -3.26 9.05 -10.39
N LEU A 8 -2.31 9.24 -11.29
CA LEU A 8 -1.35 8.20 -11.64
C LEU A 8 -0.34 7.99 -10.50
N LEU A 9 0.19 6.77 -10.33
CA LEU A 9 1.23 6.51 -9.32
C LEU A 9 2.48 7.38 -9.52
N SER A 10 2.86 7.66 -10.77
CA SER A 10 3.97 8.57 -11.09
C SER A 10 3.67 10.02 -10.67
N GLU A 11 2.44 10.49 -10.84
CA GLU A 11 1.99 11.81 -10.37
C GLU A 11 1.98 11.84 -8.82
N TYR A 12 1.45 10.79 -8.19
CA TYR A 12 1.46 10.64 -6.74
C TYR A 12 2.89 10.64 -6.18
N ALA A 13 3.81 9.91 -6.79
CA ALA A 13 5.21 9.89 -6.38
C ALA A 13 5.87 11.29 -6.48
N THR A 14 5.44 12.10 -7.45
CA THR A 14 5.90 13.50 -7.58
C THR A 14 5.38 14.36 -6.41
N GLU A 15 4.11 14.22 -6.03
CA GLU A 15 3.55 14.92 -4.88
C GLU A 15 4.21 14.48 -3.56
N VAL A 16 4.48 13.19 -3.39
CA VAL A 16 5.24 12.67 -2.25
C VAL A 16 6.63 13.30 -2.19
N ALA A 17 7.33 13.42 -3.31
CA ALA A 17 8.64 14.06 -3.37
C ALA A 17 8.61 15.52 -2.94
N ALA A 18 7.53 16.24 -3.23
CA ALA A 18 7.34 17.64 -2.84
C ALA A 18 7.04 17.81 -1.34
N THR A 19 6.46 16.80 -0.69
CA THR A 19 6.05 16.83 0.73
C THR A 19 7.01 16.10 1.67
N ASP A 20 7.98 15.33 1.14
CA ASP A 20 8.93 14.56 1.93
C ASP A 20 10.03 15.44 2.54
N VAL A 21 9.88 15.75 3.82
CA VAL A 21 10.83 16.54 4.62
C VAL A 21 11.80 15.68 5.45
N LEU A 22 11.73 14.35 5.33
CA LEU A 22 12.53 13.41 6.14
C LEU A 22 13.98 13.23 5.66
N GLY A 23 14.39 14.00 4.66
CA GLY A 23 15.73 13.87 4.05
C GLY A 23 15.82 12.74 3.02
N SER A 24 16.69 12.92 2.03
CA SER A 24 16.71 12.05 0.84
C SER A 24 17.58 10.80 0.96
N THR A 25 18.43 10.69 1.98
CA THR A 25 19.46 9.64 2.08
C THR A 25 19.25 8.66 3.24
N ASP A 26 18.50 9.05 4.27
CA ASP A 26 18.25 8.19 5.42
C ASP A 26 16.98 7.36 5.21
N PHE A 27 17.15 6.04 5.30
CA PHE A 27 16.03 5.09 5.21
C PHE A 27 15.31 4.89 6.54
N ASN A 28 15.97 5.07 7.69
CA ASN A 28 15.39 4.72 8.98
C ASN A 28 14.08 5.47 9.28
N PRO A 29 13.96 6.79 9.08
CA PRO A 29 12.71 7.48 9.38
C PRO A 29 11.55 7.00 8.53
N VAL A 30 11.79 6.74 7.23
CA VAL A 30 10.71 6.29 6.31
C VAL A 30 10.35 4.82 6.55
N LEU A 31 11.30 3.97 6.92
CA LEU A 31 11.02 2.56 7.26
C LEU A 31 10.25 2.45 8.58
N GLN A 32 10.64 3.24 9.58
CA GLN A 32 9.94 3.30 10.86
C GLN A 32 8.52 3.86 10.69
N GLY A 33 8.37 4.91 9.86
CA GLY A 33 7.07 5.45 9.51
C GLY A 33 6.19 4.41 8.82
N LEU A 34 6.67 3.76 7.76
CA LEU A 34 5.95 2.69 7.08
C LEU A 34 5.46 1.60 8.06
N TYR A 35 6.33 1.15 8.95
CA TYR A 35 5.99 0.14 9.94
C TYR A 35 4.95 0.64 10.95
N GLY A 36 5.06 1.91 11.34
CA GLY A 36 4.09 2.59 12.22
C GLY A 36 2.70 2.61 11.62
N GLU A 37 2.56 3.03 10.35
CA GLU A 37 1.27 3.09 9.64
C GLU A 37 0.65 1.70 9.42
N VAL A 38 1.48 0.69 9.15
CA VAL A 38 0.99 -0.71 9.14
C VAL A 38 0.43 -1.11 10.51
N GLY A 39 1.05 -0.66 11.59
CA GLY A 39 0.50 -0.81 12.95
C GLY A 39 -0.82 -0.07 13.13
N GLY A 40 -0.98 1.11 12.56
CA GLY A 40 -2.21 1.89 12.52
C GLY A 40 -3.34 1.14 11.80
N ILE A 41 -3.07 0.56 10.62
CA ILE A 41 -4.03 -0.31 9.91
C ILE A 41 -4.49 -1.46 10.82
N MET A 42 -3.55 -2.15 11.49
CA MET A 42 -3.88 -3.25 12.40
C MET A 42 -4.74 -2.79 13.59
N ALA A 43 -4.43 -1.61 14.16
CA ALA A 43 -5.18 -1.04 15.27
C ALA A 43 -6.62 -0.69 14.84
N THR A 44 -6.77 -0.11 13.66
CA THR A 44 -8.07 0.24 13.06
C THR A 44 -8.89 -1.02 12.76
N ALA A 45 -8.28 -2.06 12.19
CA ALA A 45 -8.95 -3.34 11.95
C ALA A 45 -9.38 -4.03 13.26
N LYS A 46 -8.52 -4.05 14.27
CA LYS A 46 -8.85 -4.56 15.61
C LYS A 46 -10.05 -3.83 16.21
N LYS A 47 -10.10 -2.51 16.09
CA LYS A 47 -11.22 -1.70 16.56
C LYS A 47 -12.50 -2.07 15.83
N HIS A 48 -12.44 -2.25 14.51
CA HIS A 48 -13.59 -2.68 13.70
C HIS A 48 -14.15 -4.03 14.15
N VAL A 49 -13.27 -5.01 14.38
CA VAL A 49 -13.70 -6.34 14.88
C VAL A 49 -14.36 -6.25 16.24
N ARG A 50 -13.83 -5.42 17.15
CA ARG A 50 -14.36 -5.27 18.52
C ARG A 50 -15.68 -4.51 18.54
N GLU A 51 -15.80 -3.44 17.79
CA GLU A 51 -16.92 -2.49 17.87
C GLU A 51 -18.00 -2.73 16.82
N LYS A 52 -17.67 -3.46 15.73
CA LYS A 52 -18.60 -3.82 14.64
C LYS A 52 -19.37 -2.59 14.14
N SER A 53 -20.72 -2.66 14.18
CA SER A 53 -21.61 -1.58 13.73
C SER A 53 -21.52 -0.30 14.57
N ALA A 54 -20.95 -0.36 15.78
CA ALA A 54 -20.69 0.81 16.61
C ALA A 54 -19.47 1.63 16.12
N TYR A 55 -18.73 1.15 15.11
CA TYR A 55 -17.62 1.87 14.49
C TYR A 55 -17.92 2.21 13.02
N PRO A 56 -18.79 3.20 12.74
CA PRO A 56 -19.14 3.57 11.36
C PRO A 56 -17.98 4.24 10.59
N GLY A 57 -16.97 4.74 11.30
CA GLY A 57 -15.79 5.41 10.72
C GLY A 57 -14.69 4.47 10.25
N PHE A 58 -14.88 3.16 10.25
CA PHE A 58 -13.84 2.20 9.86
C PHE A 58 -13.25 2.48 8.49
N ARG A 59 -14.11 2.71 7.49
CA ARG A 59 -13.67 2.93 6.11
C ARG A 59 -12.76 4.15 5.99
N LEU A 60 -13.17 5.28 6.54
CA LEU A 60 -12.39 6.52 6.48
C LEU A 60 -11.05 6.37 7.21
N ALA A 61 -11.06 5.80 8.41
CA ALA A 61 -9.82 5.57 9.16
C ALA A 61 -8.89 4.58 8.44
N ALA A 62 -9.43 3.53 7.83
CA ALA A 62 -8.62 2.58 7.08
C ALA A 62 -8.05 3.22 5.79
N GLU A 63 -8.84 4.02 5.07
CA GLU A 63 -8.38 4.77 3.89
C GLU A 63 -7.22 5.71 4.24
N GLU A 64 -7.28 6.40 5.40
CA GLU A 64 -6.20 7.25 5.91
C GLU A 64 -4.93 6.45 6.16
N GLU A 65 -4.98 5.40 6.98
CA GLU A 65 -3.82 4.56 7.31
C GLU A 65 -3.18 3.89 6.09
N PHE A 66 -4.00 3.41 5.15
CA PHE A 66 -3.48 2.88 3.89
C PHE A 66 -2.86 3.97 3.02
N GLY A 67 -3.42 5.16 2.99
CA GLY A 67 -2.87 6.32 2.30
C GLY A 67 -1.49 6.70 2.83
N ASP A 68 -1.35 6.79 4.15
CA ASP A 68 -0.08 7.12 4.82
C ASP A 68 0.97 6.01 4.60
N THR A 69 0.55 4.75 4.64
CA THR A 69 1.42 3.61 4.27
C THR A 69 1.94 3.75 2.83
N LEU A 70 1.08 4.14 1.88
CA LEU A 70 1.49 4.36 0.48
C LEU A 70 2.47 5.52 0.34
N TRP A 71 2.27 6.58 1.12
CA TRP A 71 3.18 7.72 1.15
C TRP A 71 4.60 7.30 1.54
N TYR A 72 4.74 6.52 2.62
CA TYR A 72 6.05 6.01 3.05
C TYR A 72 6.66 5.06 2.03
N LEU A 73 5.88 4.18 1.41
CA LEU A 73 6.37 3.29 0.34
C LEU A 73 6.91 4.09 -0.85
N ALA A 74 6.20 5.13 -1.29
CA ALA A 74 6.65 6.01 -2.36
C ALA A 74 7.93 6.77 -1.98
N ALA A 75 8.04 7.23 -0.74
CA ALA A 75 9.24 7.88 -0.22
C ALA A 75 10.46 6.94 -0.17
N ILE A 76 10.26 5.65 0.14
CA ILE A 76 11.30 4.62 0.08
C ILE A 76 11.72 4.35 -1.37
N CYS A 77 10.76 4.17 -2.28
CA CYS A 77 11.01 3.96 -3.71
C CYS A 77 11.84 5.10 -4.29
N ARG A 78 11.51 6.35 -3.94
CA ARG A 78 12.27 7.54 -4.35
C ARG A 78 13.74 7.48 -3.90
N ARG A 79 14.00 7.08 -2.64
CA ARG A 79 15.37 6.95 -2.11
C ARG A 79 16.16 5.84 -2.79
N MET A 80 15.48 4.81 -3.27
CA MET A 80 16.07 3.73 -4.06
C MET A 80 16.18 4.06 -5.54
N GLN A 81 15.63 5.19 -6.00
CA GLN A 81 15.55 5.56 -7.41
C GLN A 81 14.80 4.52 -8.25
N ILE A 82 13.76 3.92 -7.69
CA ILE A 82 12.89 2.96 -8.35
C ILE A 82 11.52 3.63 -8.55
N PRO A 83 10.97 3.67 -9.76
CA PRO A 83 9.62 4.16 -9.99
C PRO A 83 8.58 3.36 -9.20
N LEU A 84 7.68 4.05 -8.48
CA LEU A 84 6.65 3.41 -7.66
C LEU A 84 5.74 2.50 -8.50
N GLU A 85 5.40 2.95 -9.71
CA GLU A 85 4.58 2.20 -10.66
C GLU A 85 5.20 0.87 -11.10
N GLU A 86 6.54 0.77 -11.18
CA GLU A 86 7.20 -0.48 -11.50
C GLU A 86 7.06 -1.50 -10.38
N ILE A 87 7.17 -1.07 -9.13
CA ILE A 87 7.00 -1.94 -7.95
C ILE A 87 5.57 -2.51 -7.94
N PHE A 88 4.56 -1.68 -8.16
CA PHE A 88 3.18 -2.15 -8.21
C PHE A 88 2.88 -3.02 -9.41
N ALA A 89 3.44 -2.70 -10.60
CA ALA A 89 3.28 -3.54 -11.79
C ALA A 89 3.87 -4.94 -11.57
N GLU A 90 5.05 -5.02 -10.96
CA GLU A 90 5.69 -6.29 -10.63
C GLU A 90 4.92 -7.06 -9.55
N ALA A 91 4.50 -6.38 -8.48
CA ALA A 91 3.67 -6.97 -7.43
C ALA A 91 2.38 -7.58 -7.99
N ALA A 92 1.77 -6.89 -8.95
CA ALA A 92 0.56 -7.32 -9.62
C ALA A 92 0.76 -8.55 -10.52
N ASN A 93 1.83 -8.60 -11.29
CA ASN A 93 2.12 -9.70 -12.22
C ASN A 93 2.41 -11.02 -11.49
N HIS A 94 2.88 -10.96 -10.27
CA HIS A 94 3.19 -12.15 -9.44
C HIS A 94 2.01 -12.65 -8.61
N GLY A 95 0.86 -11.94 -8.61
CA GLY A 95 -0.36 -12.32 -7.92
C GLY A 95 -1.41 -12.95 -8.84
N ASN A 96 -2.56 -13.33 -8.26
CA ASN A 96 -3.74 -13.76 -9.02
C ASN A 96 -4.44 -12.60 -9.73
N PHE A 97 -3.77 -11.47 -9.86
CA PHE A 97 -4.25 -10.25 -10.51
C PHE A 97 -3.98 -10.32 -12.02
N LYS A 98 -4.64 -11.27 -12.69
CA LYS A 98 -4.59 -11.35 -14.16
C LYS A 98 -5.37 -10.16 -14.74
N ASN A 99 -4.73 -9.41 -15.64
CA ASN A 99 -5.30 -8.32 -16.43
C ASN A 99 -5.33 -6.94 -15.78
N VAL A 100 -4.27 -6.54 -15.11
CA VAL A 100 -4.07 -5.11 -14.92
C VAL A 100 -3.66 -4.52 -16.26
N GLY A 101 -4.46 -3.63 -16.75
CA GLY A 101 -4.08 -2.76 -17.87
C GLY A 101 -2.72 -2.09 -17.57
N ALA A 102 -2.09 -1.57 -18.62
CA ALA A 102 -0.74 -1.03 -18.52
C ALA A 102 -0.50 -0.29 -17.19
N ALA A 103 0.69 -0.42 -16.65
CA ALA A 103 1.13 0.16 -15.36
C ALA A 103 0.81 1.66 -15.18
N SER A 104 0.47 2.36 -16.25
CA SER A 104 0.01 3.75 -16.26
C SER A 104 -1.36 3.97 -15.60
N ASP A 105 -2.14 2.91 -15.36
CA ASP A 105 -3.48 3.03 -14.77
C ASP A 105 -3.55 2.68 -13.29
N ILE A 106 -2.42 2.50 -12.62
CA ILE A 106 -2.40 1.92 -11.26
C ILE A 106 -2.92 2.89 -10.18
N ALA A 107 -2.92 4.20 -10.36
CA ALA A 107 -3.57 5.05 -9.34
C ALA A 107 -5.10 5.05 -9.45
N THR A 108 -5.63 4.97 -10.66
CA THR A 108 -7.01 4.51 -10.89
C THR A 108 -7.08 3.02 -10.62
N GLY A 109 -6.01 2.32 -10.84
CA GLY A 109 -5.78 0.91 -10.68
C GLY A 109 -5.67 0.46 -9.23
N VAL A 110 -5.13 1.20 -8.28
CA VAL A 110 -5.21 0.75 -6.88
C VAL A 110 -6.68 0.66 -6.47
N LEU A 111 -7.49 1.66 -6.76
CA LEU A 111 -8.93 1.61 -6.51
C LEU A 111 -9.69 0.67 -7.47
N ALA A 112 -9.31 0.56 -8.74
CA ALA A 112 -9.93 -0.38 -9.68
C ALA A 112 -9.47 -1.83 -9.49
N TYR A 113 -8.28 -2.05 -8.97
CA TYR A 113 -7.77 -3.34 -8.53
C TYR A 113 -8.62 -3.97 -7.43
N ILE A 114 -9.11 -3.15 -6.58
CA ILE A 114 -10.00 -3.52 -5.49
C ILE A 114 -11.37 -3.97 -6.03
N ALA A 115 -11.77 -3.48 -7.22
CA ALA A 115 -13.02 -3.86 -7.88
C ALA A 115 -12.94 -5.19 -8.65
N ILE A 116 -11.74 -5.78 -8.85
CA ILE A 116 -11.60 -7.08 -9.51
C ILE A 116 -11.84 -8.19 -8.50
N PRO A 117 -12.80 -9.11 -8.73
CA PRO A 117 -12.99 -10.25 -7.85
C PRO A 117 -11.75 -11.14 -7.89
N VAL A 118 -10.92 -11.07 -6.88
CA VAL A 118 -9.84 -12.03 -6.68
C VAL A 118 -10.38 -13.22 -5.90
N ALA A 119 -9.87 -14.38 -6.25
CA ALA A 119 -10.19 -15.69 -5.71
C ALA A 119 -10.41 -15.75 -4.17
N PRO A 120 -11.01 -16.83 -3.65
CA PRO A 120 -11.82 -16.85 -2.44
C PRO A 120 -11.11 -16.34 -1.19
N SER A 121 -11.79 -15.43 -0.52
CA SER A 121 -11.69 -15.04 0.90
C SER A 121 -10.36 -15.33 1.62
N ILE A 122 -9.33 -14.57 1.32
CA ILE A 122 -8.28 -14.39 2.32
C ILE A 122 -8.87 -13.48 3.40
N SER A 123 -8.83 -13.90 4.65
CA SER A 123 -9.35 -13.07 5.74
C SER A 123 -8.52 -11.80 5.89
N LEU A 124 -9.14 -10.71 6.31
CA LEU A 124 -8.43 -9.46 6.60
C LEU A 124 -7.28 -9.71 7.59
N ASP A 125 -7.51 -10.49 8.65
CA ASP A 125 -6.48 -10.80 9.64
C ASP A 125 -5.25 -11.47 9.01
N ALA A 126 -5.44 -12.45 8.13
CA ALA A 126 -4.33 -13.13 7.47
C ALA A 126 -3.56 -12.20 6.52
N THR A 127 -4.23 -11.26 5.85
CA THR A 127 -3.57 -10.28 4.99
C THR A 127 -2.78 -9.25 5.80
N LEU A 128 -3.33 -8.81 6.93
CA LEU A 128 -2.64 -7.87 7.83
C LEU A 128 -1.41 -8.49 8.48
N VAL A 129 -1.46 -9.77 8.86
CA VAL A 129 -0.26 -10.48 9.36
C VAL A 129 0.83 -10.48 8.30
N ARG A 130 0.51 -10.79 7.04
CA ARG A 130 1.48 -10.77 5.93
C ARG A 130 2.01 -9.37 5.66
N LEU A 131 1.16 -8.35 5.70
CA LEU A 131 1.57 -6.96 5.55
C LEU A 131 2.55 -6.55 6.65
N GLY A 132 2.26 -6.89 7.90
CA GLY A 132 3.15 -6.65 9.04
C GLY A 132 4.50 -7.37 8.92
N GLN A 133 4.49 -8.64 8.47
CA GLN A 133 5.72 -9.39 8.21
C GLN A 133 6.55 -8.76 7.09
N ALA A 134 5.91 -8.33 6.00
CA ALA A 134 6.60 -7.65 4.90
C ALA A 134 7.17 -6.29 5.34
N ALA A 135 6.44 -5.52 6.15
CA ALA A 135 6.94 -4.26 6.72
C ALA A 135 8.13 -4.51 7.66
N ALA A 136 8.05 -5.53 8.52
CA ALA A 136 9.13 -5.89 9.43
C ALA A 136 10.40 -6.33 8.69
N ALA A 137 10.27 -7.01 7.55
CA ALA A 137 11.40 -7.42 6.72
C ALA A 137 12.18 -6.24 6.14
N LEU A 138 11.55 -5.07 5.98
CA LEU A 138 12.20 -3.86 5.51
C LEU A 138 13.00 -3.14 6.61
N LEU A 139 12.73 -3.41 7.90
CA LEU A 139 13.39 -2.73 9.02
C LEU A 139 14.84 -3.20 9.19
N GLY A 140 15.72 -2.26 9.50
CA GLY A 140 17.10 -2.54 9.91
C GLY A 140 18.11 -2.71 8.79
N ASN A 141 17.68 -2.79 7.53
CA ASN A 141 18.57 -2.88 6.36
C ASN A 141 18.14 -1.91 5.27
N LYS A 142 19.06 -1.62 4.35
CA LYS A 142 18.65 -0.98 3.10
C LYS A 142 17.75 -1.96 2.33
N PRO A 143 16.49 -1.58 2.01
CA PRO A 143 15.58 -2.48 1.31
C PRO A 143 16.14 -2.90 -0.07
N GLU A 144 15.81 -4.11 -0.49
CA GLU A 144 16.01 -4.57 -1.85
C GLU A 144 14.70 -4.42 -2.66
N ARG A 145 14.82 -4.40 -3.99
CA ARG A 145 13.64 -4.31 -4.87
C ARG A 145 12.63 -5.44 -4.58
N ALA A 146 13.11 -6.64 -4.36
CA ALA A 146 12.26 -7.80 -4.07
C ALA A 146 11.43 -7.62 -2.79
N ASP A 147 11.99 -6.98 -1.76
CA ASP A 147 11.29 -6.69 -0.50
C ASP A 147 10.15 -5.69 -0.72
N LEU A 148 10.40 -4.65 -1.54
CA LEU A 148 9.37 -3.67 -1.89
C LEU A 148 8.24 -4.30 -2.69
N VAL A 149 8.55 -5.19 -3.63
CA VAL A 149 7.55 -5.94 -4.41
C VAL A 149 6.73 -6.85 -3.50
N ALA A 150 7.37 -7.55 -2.56
CA ALA A 150 6.68 -8.39 -1.58
C ALA A 150 5.76 -7.56 -0.67
N PHE A 151 6.23 -6.39 -0.22
CA PHE A 151 5.42 -5.46 0.55
C PHE A 151 4.22 -4.93 -0.25
N ALA A 152 4.45 -4.44 -1.48
CA ALA A 152 3.39 -3.92 -2.34
C ALA A 152 2.30 -4.96 -2.62
N ARG A 153 2.68 -6.23 -2.78
CA ARG A 153 1.72 -7.34 -2.91
C ARG A 153 0.88 -7.53 -1.66
N ALA A 154 1.51 -7.60 -0.49
CA ALA A 154 0.81 -7.74 0.78
C ALA A 154 -0.12 -6.55 1.04
N TYR A 155 0.31 -5.34 0.65
CA TYR A 155 -0.48 -4.12 0.72
C TYR A 155 -1.74 -4.19 -0.16
N LEU A 156 -1.62 -4.63 -1.42
CA LEU A 156 -2.76 -4.82 -2.33
C LEU A 156 -3.74 -5.86 -1.80
N ASP A 157 -3.24 -6.99 -1.30
CA ASP A 157 -4.06 -8.04 -0.69
C ASP A 157 -4.84 -7.50 0.54
N ALA A 158 -4.19 -6.68 1.37
CA ALA A 158 -4.81 -6.11 2.56
C ALA A 158 -5.89 -5.06 2.22
N ILE A 159 -5.65 -4.17 1.26
CA ILE A 159 -6.66 -3.22 0.76
C ILE A 159 -7.87 -3.98 0.25
N HIS A 160 -7.66 -5.03 -0.56
CA HIS A 160 -8.74 -5.84 -1.10
C HIS A 160 -9.55 -6.52 0.01
N ALA A 161 -8.87 -7.14 0.98
CA ALA A 161 -9.54 -7.80 2.10
C ALA A 161 -10.30 -6.81 3.01
N ALA A 162 -9.83 -5.57 3.11
CA ALA A 162 -10.50 -4.50 3.84
C ALA A 162 -11.74 -3.94 3.11
N LYS A 163 -11.97 -4.33 1.86
CA LYS A 163 -13.08 -3.86 1.01
C LYS A 163 -13.12 -2.33 0.89
N LEU A 164 -11.97 -1.71 0.68
CA LEU A 164 -11.82 -0.26 0.52
C LEU A 164 -12.04 0.18 -0.94
N ALA A 165 -12.66 -0.63 -1.74
CA ALA A 165 -13.06 -0.31 -3.10
C ALA A 165 -14.46 0.26 -3.19
#